data_a49b5bd44c42da0387f8eda2a3cee8ba
#
_entry.id   a49b5bd44c42da0387f8eda2a3cee8ba
#
_cell.length_a   1.000
_cell.length_b   1.000
_cell.length_c   1.000
_cell.angle_alpha   90.00
_cell.angle_beta   90.00
_cell.angle_gamma   90.00
#
_symmetry.space_group_name_H-M   'P 1'
#
loop_
_entity.id
_entity.type
_entity.pdbx_description
1 polymer ?
#
loop_
_entity_poly.entity_id
_entity_poly.type
_entity_poly.pdbx_seq_one_letter_code
_entity_poly.pdbx_strand_id
1 'polypeptide(L)'
;MTMAADPRSIAGQLGMQFQERLDDSGCDDSLLARLPLSFARSRCLLPLRVEQGRLLLALADPLDLLSQDEVAKRYGMPVTVVVVPGDELLAAL
;
A
#
# COMPACT_ATOMS: atom_id res chain seq x y z
N MET A 1 28.02 8.93 0.84
CA MET A 1 27.23 7.83 1.03
C MET A 1 25.78 8.15 0.86
N THR A 2 25.14 7.27 0.35
CA THR A 2 23.78 7.48 0.03
C THR A 2 22.88 7.37 1.22
N MET A 3 21.97 8.28 1.26
CA MET A 3 21.02 8.26 2.32
C MET A 3 19.65 7.96 1.76
N ALA A 4 19.61 7.26 0.67
CA ALA A 4 18.32 6.89 0.16
C ALA A 4 17.57 6.16 1.25
N ALA A 5 16.41 6.62 1.55
CA ALA A 5 15.63 6.06 2.62
C ALA A 5 15.20 4.65 2.25
N ASP A 6 15.57 3.70 3.07
CA ASP A 6 15.13 2.32 2.92
C ASP A 6 13.68 2.23 3.37
N PRO A 7 12.76 1.72 2.54
CA PRO A 7 11.35 1.61 2.94
C PRO A 7 11.15 0.85 4.25
N ARG A 8 11.98 -0.16 4.50
CA ARG A 8 11.91 -0.91 5.76
C ARG A 8 12.23 -0.02 6.95
N SER A 9 13.30 0.79 6.84
CA SER A 9 13.69 1.70 7.93
C SER A 9 12.61 2.75 8.16
N ILE A 10 12.07 3.32 7.08
CA ILE A 10 11.03 4.33 7.20
C ILE A 10 9.77 3.73 7.82
N ALA A 11 9.38 2.53 7.39
CA ALA A 11 8.21 1.86 7.95
C ALA A 11 8.37 1.66 9.45
N GLY A 12 9.57 1.25 9.89
CA GLY A 12 9.85 1.07 11.31
C GLY A 12 9.74 2.37 12.09
N GLN A 13 10.25 3.46 11.52
CA GLN A 13 10.18 4.77 12.17
C GLN A 13 8.75 5.29 12.29
N LEU A 14 7.90 4.96 11.32
CA LEU A 14 6.51 5.39 11.30
C LEU A 14 5.57 4.42 12.01
N GLY A 15 6.09 3.32 12.51
CA GLY A 15 5.25 2.29 13.14
C GLY A 15 4.41 1.49 12.15
N MET A 16 4.81 1.47 10.89
CA MET A 16 4.11 0.73 9.86
C MET A 16 4.68 -0.67 9.70
N GLN A 17 3.82 -1.62 9.33
CA GLN A 17 4.25 -2.98 9.05
C GLN A 17 5.02 -3.02 7.74
N PHE A 18 6.07 -3.83 7.66
CA PHE A 18 6.84 -4.04 6.45
C PHE A 18 6.81 -5.51 6.06
N GLN A 19 6.58 -5.81 4.78
CA GLN A 19 6.65 -7.16 4.23
C GLN A 19 7.58 -7.16 3.03
N GLU A 20 8.61 -8.01 3.04
CA GLU A 20 9.53 -8.14 1.91
C GLU A 20 8.83 -8.68 0.67
N ARG A 21 7.86 -9.55 0.87
CA ARG A 21 7.08 -10.14 -0.21
C ARG A 21 5.62 -9.85 0.03
N LEU A 22 4.93 -9.60 -1.06
CA LEU A 22 3.49 -9.33 -0.98
C LEU A 22 2.76 -10.63 -0.62
N ASP A 23 2.03 -10.57 0.49
CA ASP A 23 1.13 -11.66 0.87
C ASP A 23 -0.26 -11.30 0.38
N ASP A 24 -0.64 -11.89 -0.75
CA ASP A 24 -1.94 -11.61 -1.36
C ASP A 24 -2.99 -12.67 -0.98
N SER A 25 -2.68 -13.58 -0.08
CA SER A 25 -3.68 -14.52 0.41
C SER A 25 -4.77 -13.74 1.15
N GLY A 26 -6.01 -14.04 0.82
CA GLY A 26 -7.13 -13.29 1.38
C GLY A 26 -7.33 -11.92 0.78
N CYS A 27 -6.66 -11.63 -0.34
CA CYS A 27 -6.85 -10.38 -1.06
C CYS A 27 -8.23 -10.34 -1.69
N ASP A 28 -8.88 -9.18 -1.60
CA ASP A 28 -10.20 -8.98 -2.18
C ASP A 28 -10.07 -8.26 -3.51
N ASP A 29 -10.17 -9.00 -4.61
CA ASP A 29 -10.01 -8.44 -5.95
C ASP A 29 -11.05 -7.39 -6.28
N SER A 30 -12.20 -7.41 -5.63
CA SER A 30 -13.23 -6.40 -5.89
C SER A 30 -12.78 -5.01 -5.44
N LEU A 31 -11.87 -4.93 -4.49
CA LEU A 31 -11.32 -3.64 -4.05
C LEU A 31 -10.46 -3.01 -5.15
N LEU A 32 -9.64 -3.82 -5.81
CA LEU A 32 -8.79 -3.31 -6.90
C LEU A 32 -9.63 -2.84 -8.08
N ALA A 33 -10.76 -3.49 -8.32
CA ALA A 33 -11.65 -3.10 -9.41
C ALA A 33 -12.22 -1.70 -9.25
N ARG A 34 -12.24 -1.16 -8.02
CA ARG A 34 -12.74 0.19 -7.74
C ARG A 34 -11.69 1.27 -7.92
N LEU A 35 -10.47 0.89 -8.28
CA LEU A 35 -9.34 1.82 -8.37
C LEU A 35 -8.78 1.78 -9.78
N PRO A 36 -8.53 2.94 -10.44
CA PRO A 36 -7.90 2.92 -11.74
C PRO A 36 -6.54 2.24 -11.69
N LEU A 37 -6.32 1.28 -12.58
CA LEU A 37 -5.07 0.52 -12.60
C LEU A 37 -3.86 1.45 -12.82
N SER A 38 -4.03 2.48 -13.65
CA SER A 38 -2.96 3.44 -13.90
C SER A 38 -2.55 4.18 -12.63
N PHE A 39 -3.52 4.50 -11.76
CA PHE A 39 -3.24 5.14 -10.50
C PHE A 39 -2.47 4.17 -9.57
N ALA A 40 -2.94 2.92 -9.48
CA ALA A 40 -2.29 1.93 -8.65
C ALA A 40 -0.85 1.68 -9.08
N ARG A 41 -0.61 1.58 -10.38
CA ARG A 41 0.75 1.38 -10.90
C ARG A 41 1.64 2.60 -10.69
N SER A 42 1.10 3.78 -10.96
CA SER A 42 1.85 5.02 -10.84
C SER A 42 2.26 5.29 -9.40
N ARG A 43 1.44 4.90 -8.44
CA ARG A 43 1.70 5.13 -7.02
C ARG A 43 2.25 3.90 -6.31
N CYS A 44 2.38 2.78 -7.00
CA CYS A 44 2.87 1.51 -6.44
C CYS A 44 2.10 1.15 -5.18
N LEU A 45 0.80 0.96 -5.33
CA LEU A 45 -0.05 0.58 -4.22
C LEU A 45 -1.08 -0.47 -4.65
N LEU A 46 -1.58 -1.23 -3.67
CA LEU A 46 -2.55 -2.27 -3.93
C LEU A 46 -3.46 -2.43 -2.71
N PRO A 47 -4.77 -2.18 -2.85
CA PRO A 47 -5.69 -2.46 -1.75
C PRO A 47 -5.83 -3.97 -1.59
N LEU A 48 -5.65 -4.45 -0.36
CA LEU A 48 -5.63 -5.89 -0.10
C LEU A 48 -6.98 -6.40 0.38
N ARG A 49 -7.45 -5.88 1.50
CA ARG A 49 -8.72 -6.30 2.07
C ARG A 49 -9.16 -5.32 3.14
N VAL A 50 -10.40 -5.47 3.59
CA VAL A 50 -10.91 -4.67 4.71
C VAL A 50 -10.83 -5.50 5.97
N GLU A 51 -10.25 -4.95 7.02
CA GLU A 51 -10.14 -5.59 8.33
C GLU A 51 -10.58 -4.60 9.39
N GLN A 52 -11.55 -4.97 10.20
CA GLN A 52 -12.02 -4.16 11.32
C GLN A 52 -12.38 -2.73 10.92
N GLY A 53 -13.05 -2.59 9.79
CA GLY A 53 -13.47 -1.28 9.29
C GLY A 53 -12.38 -0.43 8.70
N ARG A 54 -11.20 -0.98 8.47
CA ARG A 54 -10.07 -0.28 7.87
C ARG A 54 -9.62 -1.01 6.61
N LEU A 55 -9.21 -0.23 5.62
CA LEU A 55 -8.67 -0.80 4.39
C LEU A 55 -7.19 -1.10 4.58
N LEU A 56 -6.80 -2.36 4.38
CA LEU A 56 -5.40 -2.74 4.40
C LEU A 56 -4.81 -2.44 3.04
N LEU A 57 -3.85 -1.51 2.98
CA LEU A 57 -3.27 -1.01 1.75
C LEU A 57 -1.78 -1.35 1.69
N ALA A 58 -1.37 -2.10 0.66
CA ALA A 58 0.04 -2.30 0.39
C ALA A 58 0.56 -1.09 -0.38
N LEU A 59 1.68 -0.52 0.06
CA LEU A 59 2.21 0.71 -0.48
C LEU A 59 3.73 0.66 -0.45
N ALA A 60 4.37 1.05 -1.56
CA ALA A 60 5.82 1.02 -1.63
C ALA A 60 6.47 2.19 -0.91
N ASP A 61 5.86 3.37 -1.00
CA ASP A 61 6.43 4.58 -0.40
C ASP A 61 5.62 4.97 0.83
N PRO A 62 6.12 4.68 2.04
CA PRO A 62 5.37 5.00 3.27
C PRO A 62 5.20 6.49 3.52
N LEU A 63 5.94 7.34 2.81
CA LEU A 63 5.82 8.79 2.95
C LEU A 63 4.81 9.39 1.98
N ASP A 64 4.20 8.60 1.12
CA ASP A 64 3.22 9.08 0.15
C ASP A 64 1.86 9.24 0.85
N LEU A 65 1.74 10.29 1.64
CA LEU A 65 0.51 10.55 2.40
C LEU A 65 -0.64 10.98 1.50
N LEU A 66 -0.34 11.61 0.37
CA LEU A 66 -1.37 12.03 -0.55
C LEU A 66 -2.11 10.84 -1.15
N SER A 67 -1.38 9.79 -1.53
CA SER A 67 -2.02 8.58 -2.04
C SER A 67 -2.83 7.88 -0.97
N GLN A 68 -2.32 7.84 0.26
CA GLN A 68 -3.06 7.24 1.38
C GLN A 68 -4.38 7.98 1.61
N ASP A 69 -4.35 9.30 1.59
CA ASP A 69 -5.54 10.11 1.77
C ASP A 69 -6.53 9.93 0.63
N GLU A 70 -6.02 9.90 -0.60
CA GLU A 70 -6.86 9.68 -1.78
C GLU A 70 -7.58 8.34 -1.71
N VAL A 71 -6.86 7.29 -1.33
CA VAL A 71 -7.44 5.95 -1.21
C VAL A 71 -8.48 5.93 -0.09
N ALA A 72 -8.19 6.54 1.05
CA ALA A 72 -9.13 6.59 2.15
C ALA A 72 -10.44 7.27 1.74
N LYS A 73 -10.35 8.36 1.00
CA LYS A 73 -11.52 9.07 0.52
C LYS A 73 -12.31 8.23 -0.48
N ARG A 74 -11.59 7.57 -1.39
CA ARG A 74 -12.23 6.78 -2.44
C ARG A 74 -12.99 5.59 -1.89
N TYR A 75 -12.49 4.99 -0.82
CA TYR A 75 -13.12 3.81 -0.23
C TYR A 75 -14.00 4.15 0.97
N GLY A 76 -13.96 5.39 1.44
CA GLY A 76 -14.82 5.84 2.53
C GLY A 76 -14.44 5.26 3.89
N MET A 77 -13.18 4.91 4.09
CA MET A 77 -12.71 4.34 5.35
C MET A 77 -11.22 4.64 5.54
N PRO A 78 -10.73 4.62 6.79
CA PRO A 78 -9.32 4.83 7.02
C PRO A 78 -8.49 3.67 6.49
N VAL A 79 -7.23 3.94 6.14
CA VAL A 79 -6.31 2.93 5.64
C VAL A 79 -5.30 2.54 6.70
N THR A 80 -4.90 1.26 6.68
CA THR A 80 -3.76 0.75 7.43
C THR A 80 -2.71 0.36 6.38
N VAL A 81 -1.53 0.94 6.45
CA VAL A 81 -0.51 0.74 5.44
C VAL A 81 0.38 -0.44 5.81
N VAL A 82 0.63 -1.30 4.82
CA VAL A 82 1.68 -2.32 4.88
C VAL A 82 2.68 -1.93 3.81
N VAL A 83 3.94 -1.71 4.19
CA VAL A 83 4.98 -1.31 3.25
C VAL A 83 5.52 -2.55 2.55
N VAL A 84 5.50 -2.53 1.22
CA VAL A 84 5.94 -3.66 0.39
C VAL A 84 6.82 -3.09 -0.72
N PRO A 85 7.92 -3.77 -1.10
CA PRO A 85 8.76 -3.28 -2.19
C PRO A 85 7.97 -3.07 -3.48
N GLY A 86 8.33 -2.01 -4.20
CA GLY A 86 7.56 -1.60 -5.39
C GLY A 86 7.51 -2.67 -6.47
N ASP A 87 8.60 -3.42 -6.67
CA ASP A 87 8.64 -4.47 -7.67
C ASP A 87 7.65 -5.61 -7.34
N GLU A 88 7.46 -5.92 -6.07
CA GLU A 88 6.45 -6.90 -5.64
C GLU A 88 5.05 -6.42 -6.00
N LEU A 89 4.77 -5.14 -5.76
CA LEU A 89 3.46 -4.58 -6.08
C LEU A 89 3.21 -4.51 -7.57
N LEU A 90 4.19 -4.07 -8.34
CA LEU A 90 4.04 -3.98 -9.79
C LEU A 90 3.84 -5.36 -10.43
N ALA A 91 4.47 -6.38 -9.87
CA ALA A 91 4.27 -7.74 -10.36
C ALA A 91 2.86 -8.25 -10.10
N ALA A 92 2.20 -7.76 -9.04
CA ALA A 92 0.83 -8.16 -8.70
C ALA A 92 -0.23 -7.37 -9.46
N LEU A 93 0.15 -6.24 -10.03
CA LEU A 93 -0.75 -5.39 -10.78
C LEU A 93 -0.67 -5.70 -12.27
#